data_2cd149c64fc49436d26d4868051c85c3
#
_entry.id   2cd149c64fc49436d26d4868051c85c3
#
_cell.length_a   1.000
_cell.length_b   1.000
_cell.length_c   1.000
_cell.angle_alpha   90.00
_cell.angle_beta   90.00
_cell.angle_gamma   90.00
#
_symmetry.space_group_name_H-M   'P 1'
#
loop_
_entity.id
_entity.type
_entity.pdbx_description
1 polymer ?
#
loop_
_entity_poly.entity_id
_entity_poly.type
_entity_poly.pdbx_seq_one_letter_code
_entity_poly.pdbx_strand_id
1 'polypeptide(L)'
;MLKQQKIFFDFLRFSIGSAKEIPDSLKEADWKELYAIAKKQCLVGILFDGIKKLPAEYVGMKKELLLQWMAESQMLEKANVRLNDAAIQVSEWFLKKGFRTCILKGQGNALMYPNPYSRTPGDIDIWVEGGDKRVISFVRSISSHEKACYHHIEFPPYKGVEVEVHYRPSFLLCFWHNRRLQKYYERVKEEQFSHRVKMGEQGEGAIPTVEFNLIFQLTHIFSHLMNEGIGLRQLVDYYYVLCDFYKVYQKSSKITPSLFTLKEGSTSHTDPLSMVFTPPSVPPFPGDRNLRGEGGNRPTRCSEPLRSKDGGPSKVSPDCAGWDRLSIEGDNSAGSTTAVTSSASTALDVVQKKLKELGLWKFAGGIMYIMQEVFGMPASRLIVPPNEKYGKFVLNEVLEAGNFGRHDARNRFGRSQLGHNLQRVYRDMRLVRYFPAEALCEPLFRIWHFFWRMKNKK
;
A
#
# COMPACT_ATOMS: atom_id res chain seq x y z
N MET A 1 8.93 18.93 -18.39
CA MET A 1 9.47 18.38 -17.13
C MET A 1 10.67 19.20 -16.72
N LEU A 2 10.73 19.70 -15.50
CA LEU A 2 11.85 20.50 -15.00
C LEU A 2 13.13 19.64 -14.92
N LYS A 3 14.33 20.24 -15.13
CA LYS A 3 15.61 19.51 -15.14
C LYS A 3 15.79 18.63 -13.89
N GLN A 4 15.61 19.18 -12.71
CA GLN A 4 15.76 18.45 -11.44
C GLN A 4 14.76 17.32 -11.27
N GLN A 5 13.55 17.43 -11.81
CA GLN A 5 12.56 16.36 -11.82
C GLN A 5 13.00 15.16 -12.65
N LYS A 6 13.68 15.40 -13.79
CA LYS A 6 14.25 14.31 -14.60
C LYS A 6 15.38 13.61 -13.83
N ILE A 7 16.30 14.39 -13.24
CA ILE A 7 17.39 13.87 -12.39
C ILE A 7 16.82 13.04 -11.23
N PHE A 8 15.74 13.53 -10.59
CA PHE A 8 15.05 12.79 -9.54
C PHE A 8 14.53 11.42 -10.02
N PHE A 9 13.93 11.33 -11.21
CA PHE A 9 13.44 10.05 -11.73
C PHE A 9 14.60 9.12 -12.12
N ASP A 10 15.67 9.63 -12.68
CA ASP A 10 16.87 8.83 -12.98
C ASP A 10 17.46 8.27 -11.68
N PHE A 11 17.57 9.08 -10.64
CA PHE A 11 18.02 8.65 -9.32
C PHE A 11 17.06 7.66 -8.65
N LEU A 12 15.75 7.85 -8.80
CA LEU A 12 14.75 6.93 -8.28
C LEU A 12 14.88 5.55 -8.94
N ARG A 13 15.06 5.49 -10.27
CA ARG A 13 15.28 4.23 -11.00
C ARG A 13 16.51 3.49 -10.49
N PHE A 14 17.61 4.20 -10.27
CA PHE A 14 18.82 3.64 -9.69
C PHE A 14 18.57 3.12 -8.26
N SER A 15 17.90 3.91 -7.42
CA SER A 15 17.63 3.57 -6.03
C SER A 15 16.77 2.33 -5.86
N ILE A 16 15.72 2.17 -6.69
CA ILE A 16 14.83 0.99 -6.67
C ILE A 16 15.40 -0.21 -7.43
N GLY A 17 16.53 -0.05 -8.11
CA GLY A 17 17.19 -1.13 -8.85
C GLY A 17 16.60 -1.44 -10.23
N SER A 18 15.78 -0.55 -10.81
CA SER A 18 15.32 -0.67 -12.20
C SER A 18 16.39 -0.23 -13.21
N ALA A 19 17.26 0.70 -12.83
CA ALA A 19 18.50 1.01 -13.53
C ALA A 19 19.70 0.48 -12.73
N LYS A 20 20.65 -0.16 -13.41
CA LYS A 20 21.87 -0.70 -12.78
C LYS A 20 23.01 0.31 -12.78
N GLU A 21 23.07 1.14 -13.81
CA GLU A 21 24.11 2.13 -13.99
C GLU A 21 23.80 3.40 -13.19
N ILE A 22 24.85 4.05 -12.66
CA ILE A 22 24.74 5.32 -11.98
C ILE A 22 24.42 6.38 -13.03
N PRO A 23 23.32 7.15 -12.85
CA PRO A 23 22.97 8.17 -13.83
C PRO A 23 23.97 9.33 -13.83
N ASP A 24 24.59 9.64 -14.95
CA ASP A 24 25.49 10.79 -15.08
C ASP A 24 24.82 12.13 -14.74
N SER A 25 23.49 12.21 -14.92
CA SER A 25 22.67 13.35 -14.54
C SER A 25 22.80 13.74 -13.06
N LEU A 26 23.23 12.83 -12.19
CA LEU A 26 23.45 13.11 -10.75
C LEU A 26 24.60 14.09 -10.50
N LYS A 27 25.54 14.22 -11.42
CA LYS A 27 26.63 15.23 -11.34
C LYS A 27 26.08 16.68 -11.34
N GLU A 28 24.87 16.86 -11.88
CA GLU A 28 24.16 18.14 -11.97
C GLU A 28 22.99 18.26 -10.97
N ALA A 29 22.96 17.38 -9.97
CA ALA A 29 21.85 17.29 -9.02
C ALA A 29 21.89 18.44 -8.00
N ASP A 30 20.78 19.14 -7.85
CA ASP A 30 20.53 19.92 -6.63
C ASP A 30 19.99 18.97 -5.55
N TRP A 31 20.90 18.48 -4.71
CA TRP A 31 20.58 17.53 -3.64
C TRP A 31 19.57 18.07 -2.63
N LYS A 32 19.50 19.39 -2.43
CA LYS A 32 18.50 20.02 -1.56
C LYS A 32 17.10 19.91 -2.15
N GLU A 33 16.98 20.15 -3.47
CA GLU A 33 15.72 19.99 -4.21
C GLU A 33 15.31 18.52 -4.28
N LEU A 34 16.26 17.60 -4.56
CA LEU A 34 15.99 16.15 -4.55
C LEU A 34 15.47 15.67 -3.18
N TYR A 35 16.05 16.15 -2.09
CA TYR A 35 15.60 15.85 -0.73
C TYR A 35 14.19 16.39 -0.46
N ALA A 36 13.89 17.61 -0.89
CA ALA A 36 12.57 18.20 -0.76
C ALA A 36 11.49 17.38 -1.53
N ILE A 37 11.82 16.94 -2.75
CA ILE A 37 10.93 16.04 -3.53
C ILE A 37 10.78 14.69 -2.83
N ALA A 38 11.86 14.11 -2.30
CA ALA A 38 11.85 12.86 -1.55
C ALA A 38 10.91 12.93 -0.34
N LYS A 39 10.95 14.03 0.41
CA LYS A 39 10.03 14.28 1.54
C LYS A 39 8.58 14.42 1.07
N LYS A 40 8.34 15.25 0.04
CA LYS A 40 7.00 15.46 -0.54
C LYS A 40 6.35 14.15 -1.01
N GLN A 41 7.17 13.21 -1.51
CA GLN A 41 6.73 11.94 -2.09
C GLN A 41 6.89 10.74 -1.13
N CYS A 42 7.35 10.96 0.10
CA CYS A 42 7.62 9.91 1.11
C CYS A 42 8.59 8.82 0.62
N LEU A 43 9.69 9.23 -0.01
CA LEU A 43 10.73 8.36 -0.58
C LEU A 43 12.11 8.53 0.08
N VAL A 44 12.19 9.19 1.24
CA VAL A 44 13.44 9.52 1.92
C VAL A 44 14.34 8.30 2.13
N GLY A 45 13.81 7.21 2.72
CA GLY A 45 14.59 6.01 3.00
C GLY A 45 15.04 5.28 1.73
N ILE A 46 14.13 5.16 0.72
CA ILE A 46 14.42 4.49 -0.54
C ILE A 46 15.55 5.19 -1.30
N LEU A 47 15.50 6.52 -1.38
CA LEU A 47 16.54 7.30 -2.05
C LEU A 47 17.84 7.32 -1.23
N PHE A 48 17.76 7.25 0.10
CA PHE A 48 18.96 7.11 0.94
C PHE A 48 19.66 5.76 0.70
N ASP A 49 18.92 4.67 0.46
CA ASP A 49 19.51 3.41 0.02
C ASP A 49 20.20 3.54 -1.35
N GLY A 50 19.70 4.41 -2.22
CA GLY A 50 20.39 4.81 -3.45
C GLY A 50 21.71 5.55 -3.16
N ILE A 51 21.70 6.54 -2.25
CA ILE A 51 22.90 7.30 -1.87
C ILE A 51 23.98 6.37 -1.33
N LYS A 52 23.65 5.38 -0.50
CA LYS A 52 24.60 4.38 0.03
C LYS A 52 25.37 3.60 -1.06
N LYS A 53 24.81 3.53 -2.27
CA LYS A 53 25.41 2.81 -3.42
C LYS A 53 26.25 3.70 -4.32
N LEU A 54 26.21 5.03 -4.11
CA LEU A 54 26.94 5.98 -4.92
C LEU A 54 28.39 6.13 -4.47
N PRO A 55 29.37 6.18 -5.42
CA PRO A 55 30.71 6.67 -5.13
C PRO A 55 30.69 8.13 -4.63
N ALA A 56 31.70 8.49 -3.83
CA ALA A 56 31.75 9.81 -3.19
C ALA A 56 31.70 10.98 -4.19
N GLU A 57 32.28 10.81 -5.37
CA GLU A 57 32.30 11.82 -6.43
C GLU A 57 30.92 12.17 -7.01
N TYR A 58 29.91 11.28 -6.83
CA TYR A 58 28.52 11.56 -7.22
C TYR A 58 27.72 12.25 -6.09
N VAL A 59 28.23 12.24 -4.85
CA VAL A 59 27.49 12.77 -3.69
C VAL A 59 27.95 14.22 -3.45
N GLY A 60 27.54 15.13 -4.32
CA GLY A 60 27.87 16.57 -4.24
C GLY A 60 27.07 17.35 -3.20
N MET A 61 26.57 16.70 -2.13
CA MET A 61 25.77 17.38 -1.10
C MET A 61 26.60 17.84 0.10
N LYS A 62 26.12 18.91 0.78
CA LYS A 62 26.72 19.38 2.03
C LYS A 62 26.59 18.33 3.13
N LYS A 63 27.60 18.23 4.00
CA LYS A 63 27.65 17.25 5.10
C LYS A 63 26.41 17.30 5.99
N GLU A 64 25.92 18.50 6.29
CA GLU A 64 24.74 18.72 7.13
C GLU A 64 23.49 18.07 6.51
N LEU A 65 23.30 18.21 5.18
CA LEU A 65 22.18 17.60 4.46
C LEU A 65 22.30 16.08 4.45
N LEU A 66 23.51 15.55 4.23
CA LEU A 66 23.75 14.10 4.26
C LEU A 66 23.43 13.51 5.64
N LEU A 67 23.89 14.17 6.71
CA LEU A 67 23.61 13.74 8.09
C LEU A 67 22.11 13.83 8.41
N GLN A 68 21.41 14.86 7.94
CA GLN A 68 19.97 14.99 8.10
C GLN A 68 19.22 13.86 7.39
N TRP A 69 19.58 13.55 6.15
CA TRP A 69 18.96 12.50 5.36
C TRP A 69 19.18 11.11 5.99
N MET A 70 20.42 10.85 6.43
CA MET A 70 20.79 9.66 7.17
C MET A 70 19.96 9.50 8.45
N ALA A 71 19.85 10.55 9.26
CA ALA A 71 19.08 10.51 10.49
C ALA A 71 17.60 10.21 10.24
N GLU A 72 16.97 10.86 9.24
CA GLU A 72 15.58 10.55 8.87
C GLU A 72 15.44 9.10 8.39
N SER A 73 16.36 8.59 7.57
CA SER A 73 16.32 7.18 7.12
C SER A 73 16.40 6.20 8.28
N GLN A 74 17.31 6.42 9.24
CA GLN A 74 17.40 5.59 10.44
C GLN A 74 16.14 5.65 11.32
N MET A 75 15.50 6.82 11.40
CA MET A 75 14.21 6.93 12.09
C MET A 75 13.11 6.13 11.43
N LEU A 76 13.07 6.10 10.08
CA LEU A 76 12.15 5.27 9.32
C LEU A 76 12.39 3.77 9.55
N GLU A 77 13.64 3.33 9.54
CA GLU A 77 14.02 1.94 9.83
C GLU A 77 13.53 1.50 11.21
N LYS A 78 13.80 2.29 12.25
CA LYS A 78 13.33 2.04 13.63
C LYS A 78 11.80 2.03 13.72
N ALA A 79 11.13 2.93 13.00
CA ALA A 79 9.67 2.97 12.95
C ALA A 79 9.09 1.72 12.30
N ASN A 80 9.70 1.21 11.21
CA ASN A 80 9.26 0.00 10.53
C ASN A 80 9.41 -1.26 11.42
N VAL A 81 10.50 -1.38 12.19
CA VAL A 81 10.67 -2.49 13.16
C VAL A 81 9.51 -2.49 14.16
N ARG A 82 9.21 -1.33 14.77
CA ARG A 82 8.08 -1.20 15.71
C ARG A 82 6.73 -1.49 15.07
N LEU A 83 6.56 -1.06 13.81
CA LEU A 83 5.31 -1.27 13.08
C LEU A 83 5.09 -2.74 12.74
N ASN A 84 6.15 -3.47 12.36
CA ASN A 84 6.11 -4.91 12.13
C ASN A 84 5.69 -5.66 13.40
N ASP A 85 6.35 -5.36 14.53
CA ASP A 85 6.01 -5.94 15.84
C ASP A 85 4.55 -5.66 16.22
N ALA A 86 4.10 -4.41 16.09
CA ALA A 86 2.74 -4.03 16.39
C ALA A 86 1.71 -4.74 15.47
N ALA A 87 1.99 -4.86 14.17
CA ALA A 87 1.10 -5.52 13.22
C ALA A 87 0.92 -7.01 13.53
N ILE A 88 2.01 -7.70 13.87
CA ILE A 88 1.96 -9.11 14.28
C ILE A 88 1.16 -9.27 15.58
N GLN A 89 1.46 -8.46 16.61
CA GLN A 89 0.77 -8.55 17.90
C GLN A 89 -0.73 -8.24 17.79
N VAL A 90 -1.11 -7.26 16.97
CA VAL A 90 -2.52 -6.97 16.68
C VAL A 90 -3.19 -8.15 15.96
N SER A 91 -2.51 -8.75 14.97
CA SER A 91 -3.03 -9.93 14.25
C SER A 91 -3.24 -11.12 15.20
N GLU A 92 -2.28 -11.41 16.06
CA GLU A 92 -2.38 -12.48 17.05
C GLU A 92 -3.50 -12.21 18.08
N TRP A 93 -3.65 -10.96 18.49
CA TRP A 93 -4.70 -10.58 19.40
C TRP A 93 -6.10 -10.81 18.79
N PHE A 94 -6.31 -10.42 17.51
CA PHE A 94 -7.55 -10.72 16.80
C PHE A 94 -7.78 -12.22 16.66
N LEU A 95 -6.73 -13.00 16.36
CA LEU A 95 -6.83 -14.45 16.25
C LEU A 95 -7.28 -15.10 17.57
N LYS A 96 -6.73 -14.66 18.70
CA LYS A 96 -7.16 -15.09 20.05
C LYS A 96 -8.62 -14.72 20.36
N LYS A 97 -9.18 -13.74 19.66
CA LYS A 97 -10.60 -13.33 19.74
C LYS A 97 -11.49 -14.05 18.71
N GLY A 98 -10.96 -15.01 17.97
CA GLY A 98 -11.69 -15.79 16.98
C GLY A 98 -11.88 -15.09 15.63
N PHE A 99 -10.98 -14.16 15.28
CA PHE A 99 -10.96 -13.48 13.99
C PHE A 99 -9.64 -13.74 13.24
N ARG A 100 -9.73 -14.31 12.07
CA ARG A 100 -8.57 -14.35 11.16
C ARG A 100 -8.32 -12.96 10.59
N THR A 101 -7.07 -12.66 10.26
CA THR A 101 -6.65 -11.36 9.78
C THR A 101 -5.70 -11.47 8.61
N CYS A 102 -5.65 -10.41 7.79
CA CYS A 102 -4.65 -10.25 6.71
C CYS A 102 -4.15 -8.82 6.76
N ILE A 103 -2.83 -8.61 6.88
CA ILE A 103 -2.18 -7.30 6.92
C ILE A 103 -2.16 -6.76 5.49
N LEU A 104 -2.97 -5.75 5.23
CA LEU A 104 -3.05 -5.09 3.93
C LEU A 104 -1.94 -4.06 3.77
N LYS A 105 -1.52 -3.79 2.54
CA LYS A 105 -0.58 -2.69 2.22
C LYS A 105 0.67 -2.65 3.12
N GLY A 106 1.12 -1.45 3.46
CA GLY A 106 2.11 -1.09 4.46
C GLY A 106 3.23 -2.11 4.60
N GLN A 107 3.19 -2.84 5.68
CA GLN A 107 4.21 -3.79 6.07
C GLN A 107 4.24 -5.04 5.18
N GLY A 108 3.09 -5.48 4.67
CA GLY A 108 3.03 -6.57 3.67
C GLY A 108 3.73 -6.18 2.36
N ASN A 109 3.52 -4.96 1.87
CA ASN A 109 4.20 -4.48 0.66
C ASN A 109 5.70 -4.24 0.90
N ALA A 110 6.10 -3.81 2.09
CA ALA A 110 7.50 -3.57 2.42
C ALA A 110 8.37 -4.80 2.21
N LEU A 111 7.84 -6.01 2.41
CA LEU A 111 8.57 -7.27 2.19
C LEU A 111 9.04 -7.48 0.75
N MET A 112 8.44 -6.80 -0.22
CA MET A 112 8.85 -6.88 -1.63
C MET A 112 10.02 -5.94 -1.97
N TYR A 113 10.38 -5.02 -1.06
CA TYR A 113 11.49 -4.09 -1.25
C TYR A 113 12.84 -4.75 -0.99
N PRO A 114 13.92 -4.32 -1.68
CA PRO A 114 15.28 -4.80 -1.37
C PRO A 114 15.68 -4.55 0.10
N ASN A 115 15.29 -3.40 0.66
CA ASN A 115 15.35 -3.10 2.09
C ASN A 115 13.94 -2.78 2.59
N PRO A 116 13.25 -3.73 3.26
CA PRO A 116 11.89 -3.53 3.77
C PRO A 116 11.75 -2.34 4.71
N TYR A 117 12.81 -1.97 5.40
CA TYR A 117 12.82 -0.93 6.42
C TYR A 117 12.98 0.48 5.85
N SER A 118 13.35 0.64 4.57
CA SER A 118 13.50 1.95 3.91
C SER A 118 12.17 2.53 3.40
N ARG A 119 11.11 1.73 3.33
CA ARG A 119 9.78 2.22 2.98
C ARG A 119 9.26 3.16 4.07
N THR A 120 8.75 4.34 3.69
CA THR A 120 8.11 5.23 4.68
C THR A 120 6.89 4.55 5.29
N PRO A 121 6.88 4.29 6.61
CA PRO A 121 5.77 3.64 7.30
C PRO A 121 4.52 4.54 7.35
N GLY A 122 3.39 3.94 7.68
CA GLY A 122 2.10 4.60 7.91
C GLY A 122 1.37 3.95 9.07
N ASP A 123 0.08 3.75 8.88
CA ASP A 123 -0.83 3.02 9.76
C ASP A 123 -0.76 1.49 9.53
N ILE A 124 -1.37 0.74 10.43
CA ILE A 124 -1.61 -0.69 10.25
C ILE A 124 -3.01 -0.85 9.66
N ASP A 125 -3.07 -1.28 8.41
CA ASP A 125 -4.31 -1.69 7.76
C ASP A 125 -4.47 -3.21 7.92
N ILE A 126 -5.45 -3.64 8.68
CA ILE A 126 -5.67 -5.05 8.92
C ILE A 126 -7.07 -5.48 8.47
N TRP A 127 -7.15 -6.38 7.49
CA TRP A 127 -8.42 -6.98 7.09
C TRP A 127 -8.81 -8.07 8.08
N VAL A 128 -9.97 -7.91 8.69
CA VAL A 128 -10.51 -8.81 9.71
C VAL A 128 -11.71 -9.55 9.14
N GLU A 129 -11.70 -10.86 9.28
CA GLU A 129 -12.77 -11.73 8.82
C GLU A 129 -14.07 -11.50 9.60
N GLY A 130 -15.22 -11.61 8.93
CA GLY A 130 -16.54 -11.59 9.60
C GLY A 130 -17.52 -10.54 9.08
N GLY A 131 -17.10 -9.71 8.13
CA GLY A 131 -17.93 -8.67 7.52
C GLY A 131 -18.21 -7.48 8.45
N ASP A 132 -18.92 -6.48 7.91
CA ASP A 132 -19.11 -5.19 8.60
C ASP A 132 -19.81 -5.30 9.95
N LYS A 133 -20.95 -6.00 10.02
CA LYS A 133 -21.76 -6.06 11.26
C LYS A 133 -21.00 -6.70 12.42
N ARG A 134 -20.36 -7.86 12.18
CA ARG A 134 -19.63 -8.61 13.22
C ARG A 134 -18.39 -7.83 13.68
N VAL A 135 -17.63 -7.30 12.74
CA VAL A 135 -16.39 -6.57 13.04
C VAL A 135 -16.68 -5.23 13.71
N ILE A 136 -17.66 -4.44 13.23
CA ILE A 136 -18.05 -3.18 13.86
C ILE A 136 -18.56 -3.41 15.29
N SER A 137 -19.43 -4.41 15.50
CA SER A 137 -19.94 -4.74 16.83
C SER A 137 -18.81 -5.14 17.78
N PHE A 138 -17.88 -5.96 17.30
CA PHE A 138 -16.72 -6.39 18.09
C PHE A 138 -15.82 -5.21 18.47
N VAL A 139 -15.41 -4.36 17.51
CA VAL A 139 -14.57 -3.22 17.81
C VAL A 139 -15.25 -2.26 18.79
N ARG A 140 -16.56 -2.02 18.65
CA ARG A 140 -17.31 -1.17 19.56
C ARG A 140 -17.50 -1.75 20.96
N SER A 141 -17.44 -3.06 21.12
CA SER A 141 -17.42 -3.68 22.45
C SER A 141 -16.12 -3.38 23.22
N ILE A 142 -15.08 -2.97 22.51
CA ILE A 142 -13.78 -2.57 23.09
C ILE A 142 -13.72 -1.04 23.25
N SER A 143 -14.11 -0.30 22.21
CA SER A 143 -14.14 1.16 22.19
C SER A 143 -15.39 1.64 21.46
N SER A 144 -16.36 2.15 22.22
CA SER A 144 -17.68 2.55 21.70
C SER A 144 -17.66 3.80 20.80
N HIS A 145 -16.55 4.57 20.84
CA HIS A 145 -16.45 5.86 20.15
C HIS A 145 -15.83 5.77 18.76
N GLU A 146 -15.35 4.58 18.34
CA GLU A 146 -14.66 4.41 17.08
C GLU A 146 -15.57 4.62 15.87
N LYS A 147 -15.05 5.38 14.91
CA LYS A 147 -15.80 5.78 13.72
C LYS A 147 -15.70 4.72 12.65
N ALA A 148 -16.85 4.21 12.23
CA ALA A 148 -16.94 3.33 11.08
C ALA A 148 -17.18 4.13 9.80
N CYS A 149 -16.50 3.73 8.71
CA CYS A 149 -16.80 4.13 7.35
C CYS A 149 -17.15 2.90 6.50
N TYR A 150 -17.33 3.04 5.19
CA TYR A 150 -17.81 1.95 4.34
C TYR A 150 -16.92 0.69 4.36
N HIS A 151 -15.63 0.82 4.55
CA HIS A 151 -14.67 -0.29 4.38
C HIS A 151 -13.87 -0.63 5.64
N HIS A 152 -13.76 0.31 6.59
CA HIS A 152 -13.04 0.07 7.85
C HIS A 152 -13.73 0.74 9.03
N ILE A 153 -13.29 0.40 10.23
CA ILE A 153 -13.54 1.11 11.48
C ILE A 153 -12.19 1.47 12.11
N GLU A 154 -12.09 2.69 12.65
CA GLU A 154 -10.94 3.10 13.47
C GLU A 154 -10.82 2.13 14.66
N PHE A 155 -9.60 1.89 15.11
CA PHE A 155 -9.32 1.04 16.27
C PHE A 155 -8.42 1.81 17.24
N PRO A 156 -8.47 1.57 18.56
CA PRO A 156 -7.57 2.20 19.50
C PRO A 156 -6.11 2.03 19.08
N PRO A 157 -5.28 3.10 19.13
CA PRO A 157 -3.87 3.01 18.76
C PRO A 157 -3.14 1.94 19.57
N TYR A 158 -2.37 1.10 18.91
CA TYR A 158 -1.58 0.07 19.56
C TYR A 158 -0.10 0.49 19.63
N LYS A 159 0.44 0.64 20.85
CA LYS A 159 1.82 1.12 21.08
C LYS A 159 2.14 2.43 20.32
N GLY A 160 1.18 3.33 20.24
CA GLY A 160 1.31 4.61 19.54
C GLY A 160 1.21 4.52 18.02
N VAL A 161 0.82 3.38 17.47
CA VAL A 161 0.57 3.17 16.03
C VAL A 161 -0.94 3.18 15.77
N GLU A 162 -1.37 3.94 14.76
CA GLU A 162 -2.76 3.94 14.32
C GLU A 162 -3.10 2.59 13.64
N VAL A 163 -4.29 2.06 13.93
CA VAL A 163 -4.78 0.79 13.39
C VAL A 163 -6.14 1.02 12.73
N GLU A 164 -6.25 0.64 11.46
CA GLU A 164 -7.52 0.63 10.72
C GLU A 164 -7.98 -0.83 10.53
N VAL A 165 -9.11 -1.17 11.13
CA VAL A 165 -9.70 -2.50 11.04
C VAL A 165 -10.63 -2.56 9.83
N HIS A 166 -10.16 -3.15 8.75
CA HIS A 166 -10.89 -3.31 7.51
C HIS A 166 -11.81 -4.54 7.57
N TYR A 167 -13.06 -4.39 7.20
CA TYR A 167 -13.98 -5.49 6.90
C TYR A 167 -14.26 -5.61 5.39
N ARG A 168 -13.75 -4.66 4.60
CA ARG A 168 -13.60 -4.71 3.14
C ARG A 168 -12.21 -4.17 2.80
N PRO A 169 -11.40 -4.87 2.00
CA PRO A 169 -10.03 -4.42 1.68
C PRO A 169 -9.98 -3.02 1.06
N SER A 170 -10.86 -2.77 0.08
CA SER A 170 -11.04 -1.46 -0.56
C SER A 170 -12.42 -1.34 -1.18
N PHE A 171 -12.69 -0.22 -1.86
CA PHE A 171 -13.97 0.00 -2.55
C PHE A 171 -13.79 0.88 -3.79
N LEU A 172 -14.83 0.92 -4.62
CA LEU A 172 -15.00 1.81 -5.76
C LEU A 172 -16.26 2.65 -5.55
N LEU A 173 -16.29 3.86 -6.10
CA LEU A 173 -17.41 4.78 -5.92
C LEU A 173 -18.62 4.40 -6.79
N CYS A 174 -18.36 3.86 -7.99
CA CYS A 174 -19.41 3.34 -8.86
C CYS A 174 -20.01 2.05 -8.27
N PHE A 175 -21.29 2.05 -7.95
CA PHE A 175 -21.98 0.93 -7.29
C PHE A 175 -21.85 -0.40 -8.03
N TRP A 176 -21.87 -0.39 -9.36
CA TRP A 176 -21.75 -1.60 -10.17
C TRP A 176 -20.34 -2.18 -10.13
N HIS A 177 -19.31 -1.33 -10.24
CA HIS A 177 -17.92 -1.73 -10.12
C HIS A 177 -17.63 -2.23 -8.71
N ASN A 178 -18.12 -1.50 -7.70
CA ASN A 178 -17.93 -1.86 -6.31
C ASN A 178 -18.59 -3.20 -5.97
N ARG A 179 -19.83 -3.46 -6.44
CA ARG A 179 -20.49 -4.75 -6.24
C ARG A 179 -19.67 -5.92 -6.80
N ARG A 180 -19.10 -5.74 -8.01
CA ARG A 180 -18.22 -6.76 -8.62
C ARG A 180 -16.93 -6.92 -7.82
N LEU A 181 -16.35 -5.84 -7.32
CA LEU A 181 -15.16 -5.85 -6.50
C LEU A 181 -15.38 -6.59 -5.18
N GLN A 182 -16.48 -6.31 -4.46
CA GLN A 182 -16.79 -6.99 -3.19
C GLN A 182 -17.05 -8.50 -3.41
N LYS A 183 -17.72 -8.88 -4.51
CA LYS A 183 -17.87 -10.30 -4.88
C LYS A 183 -16.52 -10.97 -5.18
N TYR A 184 -15.59 -10.25 -5.79
CA TYR A 184 -14.24 -10.75 -6.01
C TYR A 184 -13.52 -10.98 -4.69
N TYR A 185 -13.51 -10.01 -3.79
CA TYR A 185 -12.88 -10.13 -2.47
C TYR A 185 -13.46 -11.29 -1.65
N GLU A 186 -14.77 -11.43 -1.62
CA GLU A 186 -15.44 -12.52 -0.90
C GLU A 186 -15.02 -13.90 -1.41
N ARG A 187 -14.83 -14.03 -2.73
CA ARG A 187 -14.44 -15.30 -3.37
C ARG A 187 -13.00 -15.72 -3.06
N VAL A 188 -12.08 -14.75 -2.94
CA VAL A 188 -10.64 -15.03 -2.77
C VAL A 188 -10.16 -14.86 -1.33
N LYS A 189 -11.02 -14.53 -0.39
CA LYS A 189 -10.67 -14.17 0.99
C LYS A 189 -9.95 -15.30 1.73
N GLU A 190 -10.37 -16.56 1.56
CA GLU A 190 -9.83 -17.71 2.27
C GLU A 190 -8.33 -17.85 2.05
N GLU A 191 -7.91 -17.67 0.83
CA GLU A 191 -6.52 -17.72 0.45
C GLU A 191 -5.72 -16.59 1.12
N GLN A 192 -6.29 -15.37 1.17
CA GLN A 192 -5.61 -14.22 1.76
C GLN A 192 -5.41 -14.39 3.27
N PHE A 193 -6.38 -14.93 3.99
CA PHE A 193 -6.26 -15.21 5.42
C PHE A 193 -5.33 -16.40 5.73
N SER A 194 -5.06 -17.24 4.75
CA SER A 194 -4.18 -18.42 4.88
C SER A 194 -2.75 -18.18 4.42
N HIS A 195 -2.52 -17.11 3.60
CA HIS A 195 -1.20 -16.80 3.05
C HIS A 195 -0.31 -16.13 4.08
N ARG A 196 0.31 -16.94 4.95
CA ARG A 196 1.20 -16.49 6.03
C ARG A 196 2.64 -16.40 5.56
N VAL A 197 3.31 -15.32 5.96
CA VAL A 197 4.73 -15.08 5.65
C VAL A 197 5.48 -14.58 6.89
N LYS A 198 6.79 -14.82 6.92
CA LYS A 198 7.67 -14.29 7.95
C LYS A 198 7.86 -12.78 7.74
N MET A 199 7.69 -12.00 8.80
CA MET A 199 7.85 -10.54 8.80
C MET A 199 9.07 -10.14 9.64
N GLY A 200 10.25 -10.25 9.04
CA GLY A 200 11.52 -10.01 9.73
C GLY A 200 11.71 -10.98 10.91
N GLU A 201 12.17 -10.45 12.02
CA GLU A 201 12.35 -11.19 13.29
C GLU A 201 11.09 -11.19 14.18
N GLN A 202 10.04 -10.43 13.78
CA GLN A 202 8.85 -10.17 14.61
C GLN A 202 7.84 -11.33 14.62
N GLY A 203 7.92 -12.24 13.66
CA GLY A 203 7.02 -13.39 13.59
C GLY A 203 6.35 -13.55 12.22
N GLU A 204 5.20 -14.21 12.17
CA GLU A 204 4.47 -14.50 10.95
C GLU A 204 3.10 -13.84 10.96
N GLY A 205 2.73 -13.25 9.82
CA GLY A 205 1.41 -12.67 9.58
C GLY A 205 0.84 -13.09 8.24
N ALA A 206 -0.48 -13.10 8.10
CA ALA A 206 -1.08 -13.26 6.78
C ALA A 206 -1.03 -11.92 6.02
N ILE A 207 -0.64 -11.99 4.75
CA ILE A 207 -0.60 -10.87 3.81
C ILE A 207 -1.28 -11.27 2.50
N PRO A 208 -1.68 -10.30 1.65
CA PRO A 208 -2.23 -10.60 0.34
C PRO A 208 -1.30 -11.44 -0.54
N THR A 209 -1.87 -12.38 -1.31
CA THR A 209 -1.14 -13.01 -2.41
C THR A 209 -0.83 -11.98 -3.49
N VAL A 210 0.16 -12.25 -4.34
CA VAL A 210 0.58 -11.30 -5.37
C VAL A 210 -0.52 -11.00 -6.39
N GLU A 211 -1.32 -12.00 -6.75
CA GLU A 211 -2.45 -11.87 -7.68
C GLU A 211 -3.56 -10.99 -7.11
N PHE A 212 -3.91 -11.22 -5.85
CA PHE A 212 -4.85 -10.36 -5.13
C PHE A 212 -4.30 -8.94 -5.07
N ASN A 213 -3.03 -8.79 -4.74
CA ASN A 213 -2.38 -7.50 -4.53
C ASN A 213 -2.34 -6.65 -5.82
N LEU A 214 -2.22 -7.28 -7.02
CA LEU A 214 -2.33 -6.58 -8.30
C LEU A 214 -3.66 -5.82 -8.44
N ILE A 215 -4.77 -6.44 -8.08
CA ILE A 215 -6.10 -5.83 -8.18
C ILE A 215 -6.35 -4.89 -6.99
N PHE A 216 -6.03 -5.34 -5.79
CA PHE A 216 -6.25 -4.59 -4.56
C PHE A 216 -5.50 -3.26 -4.54
N GLN A 217 -4.20 -3.26 -4.87
CA GLN A 217 -3.41 -2.03 -4.89
C GLN A 217 -3.91 -1.03 -5.92
N LEU A 218 -4.29 -1.49 -7.13
CA LEU A 218 -4.88 -0.60 -8.14
C LEU A 218 -6.19 0.02 -7.67
N THR A 219 -7.09 -0.77 -7.08
CA THR A 219 -8.36 -0.24 -6.54
C THR A 219 -8.12 0.73 -5.41
N HIS A 220 -7.14 0.45 -4.55
CA HIS A 220 -6.77 1.30 -3.43
C HIS A 220 -6.14 2.63 -3.90
N ILE A 221 -5.15 2.58 -4.81
CA ILE A 221 -4.53 3.76 -5.41
C ILE A 221 -5.58 4.61 -6.12
N PHE A 222 -6.51 3.97 -6.86
CA PHE A 222 -7.59 4.67 -7.56
C PHE A 222 -8.56 5.35 -6.59
N SER A 223 -8.93 4.68 -5.51
CA SER A 223 -9.77 5.26 -4.46
C SER A 223 -9.13 6.50 -3.83
N HIS A 224 -7.82 6.46 -3.55
CA HIS A 224 -7.10 7.64 -3.05
C HIS A 224 -7.00 8.75 -4.08
N LEU A 225 -6.74 8.44 -5.37
CA LEU A 225 -6.74 9.45 -6.43
C LEU A 225 -8.08 10.19 -6.49
N MET A 226 -9.18 9.46 -6.36
CA MET A 226 -10.54 10.04 -6.36
C MET A 226 -10.82 10.90 -5.11
N ASN A 227 -10.34 10.51 -3.93
CA ASN A 227 -10.73 11.12 -2.67
C ASN A 227 -9.73 12.14 -2.10
N GLU A 228 -8.44 11.86 -2.15
CA GLU A 228 -7.41 12.61 -1.41
C GLU A 228 -6.23 13.04 -2.30
N GLY A 229 -5.83 12.19 -3.23
CA GLY A 229 -4.61 12.26 -4.02
C GLY A 229 -3.65 11.13 -3.65
N ILE A 230 -2.68 10.89 -4.52
CA ILE A 230 -1.67 9.84 -4.38
C ILE A 230 -0.28 10.43 -4.56
N GLY A 231 0.74 9.75 -3.97
CA GLY A 231 2.15 10.08 -4.15
C GLY A 231 2.93 8.96 -4.84
N LEU A 232 4.20 9.22 -5.13
CA LEU A 232 5.08 8.22 -5.75
C LEU A 232 5.29 7.00 -4.83
N ARG A 233 5.16 7.13 -3.50
CA ARG A 233 5.29 5.99 -2.58
C ARG A 233 4.31 4.86 -2.93
N GLN A 234 3.04 5.17 -3.18
CA GLN A 234 2.04 4.16 -3.55
C GLN A 234 2.35 3.54 -4.91
N LEU A 235 2.95 4.31 -5.82
CA LEU A 235 3.35 3.82 -7.13
C LEU A 235 4.61 2.95 -7.04
N VAL A 236 5.55 3.23 -6.13
CA VAL A 236 6.70 2.35 -5.84
C VAL A 236 6.22 1.04 -5.23
N ASP A 237 5.25 1.07 -4.29
CA ASP A 237 4.61 -0.15 -3.79
C ASP A 237 4.10 -1.00 -4.96
N TYR A 238 3.37 -0.38 -5.90
CA TYR A 238 2.81 -1.09 -7.05
C TYR A 238 3.88 -1.58 -8.05
N TYR A 239 4.98 -0.83 -8.21
CA TYR A 239 6.13 -1.29 -8.98
C TYR A 239 6.68 -2.61 -8.44
N TYR A 240 6.84 -2.74 -7.13
CA TYR A 240 7.32 -3.98 -6.52
C TYR A 240 6.29 -5.12 -6.57
N VAL A 241 5.00 -4.83 -6.48
CA VAL A 241 3.94 -5.84 -6.72
C VAL A 241 4.04 -6.42 -8.12
N LEU A 242 4.26 -5.58 -9.15
CA LEU A 242 4.47 -6.02 -10.52
C LEU A 242 5.76 -6.86 -10.66
N CYS A 243 6.85 -6.42 -10.05
CA CYS A 243 8.10 -7.16 -10.06
C CYS A 243 7.94 -8.55 -9.41
N ASP A 244 7.23 -8.64 -8.30
CA ASP A 244 7.00 -9.89 -7.58
C ASP A 244 6.09 -10.83 -8.37
N PHE A 245 5.03 -10.30 -9.00
CA PHE A 245 4.18 -11.06 -9.90
C PHE A 245 4.99 -11.76 -10.99
N TYR A 246 5.86 -11.04 -11.67
CA TYR A 246 6.68 -11.62 -12.72
C TYR A 246 7.73 -12.61 -12.19
N LYS A 247 8.28 -12.39 -10.98
CA LYS A 247 9.19 -13.36 -10.33
C LYS A 247 8.49 -14.69 -10.04
N VAL A 248 7.29 -14.65 -9.49
CA VAL A 248 6.48 -15.83 -9.18
C VAL A 248 6.20 -16.62 -10.45
N TYR A 249 5.74 -15.96 -11.51
CA TYR A 249 5.36 -16.62 -12.76
C TYR A 249 6.56 -17.06 -13.61
N GLN A 250 7.72 -16.46 -13.50
CA GLN A 250 8.95 -16.95 -14.12
C GLN A 250 9.52 -18.19 -13.41
N LYS A 251 9.35 -18.32 -12.09
CA LYS A 251 9.76 -19.50 -11.32
C LYS A 251 8.80 -20.68 -11.45
N SER A 252 7.56 -20.44 -11.82
CA SER A 252 6.47 -21.43 -11.83
C SER A 252 6.33 -22.20 -13.14
N SER A 253 7.44 -22.75 -13.67
CA SER A 253 7.33 -23.77 -14.72
C SER A 253 6.72 -25.11 -14.25
N LYS A 254 6.30 -25.19 -12.98
CA LYS A 254 5.80 -26.43 -12.34
C LYS A 254 4.50 -26.29 -11.54
N ILE A 255 3.82 -25.11 -11.53
CA ILE A 255 2.58 -24.96 -10.75
C ILE A 255 1.37 -24.78 -11.69
N THR A 256 0.49 -25.77 -11.65
CA THR A 256 -0.80 -25.80 -12.34
C THR A 256 -1.66 -24.58 -11.92
N PRO A 257 -2.41 -23.92 -12.82
CA PRO A 257 -3.25 -22.77 -12.48
C PRO A 257 -4.51 -23.21 -11.70
N SER A 258 -4.38 -23.60 -10.43
CA SER A 258 -5.53 -24.06 -9.64
C SER A 258 -6.37 -22.92 -9.06
N LEU A 259 -5.89 -21.67 -9.07
CA LEU A 259 -6.50 -20.54 -8.36
C LEU A 259 -7.50 -19.70 -9.16
N PHE A 260 -7.50 -19.82 -10.48
CA PHE A 260 -8.44 -19.07 -11.32
C PHE A 260 -9.49 -19.92 -12.04
N THR A 261 -9.35 -21.23 -11.99
CA THR A 261 -10.39 -22.15 -12.51
C THR A 261 -11.45 -22.38 -11.46
N LEU A 262 -12.51 -21.61 -11.54
CA LEU A 262 -13.74 -21.87 -10.83
C LEU A 262 -14.35 -23.17 -11.36
N LYS A 263 -14.52 -24.15 -10.49
CA LYS A 263 -15.55 -25.17 -10.69
C LYS A 263 -16.92 -24.46 -10.65
N GLU A 264 -17.55 -24.29 -11.79
CA GLU A 264 -18.98 -24.11 -11.85
C GLU A 264 -19.62 -25.45 -11.47
N GLY A 265 -20.44 -25.39 -10.42
CA GLY A 265 -21.41 -26.47 -10.17
C GLY A 265 -21.13 -27.32 -8.93
N SER A 266 -21.81 -27.03 -7.87
CA SER A 266 -22.86 -27.85 -7.25
C SER A 266 -23.28 -27.21 -5.92
N THR A 267 -24.52 -26.80 -5.89
CA THR A 267 -25.27 -26.47 -4.67
C THR A 267 -25.59 -27.76 -3.95
N SER A 268 -25.02 -27.95 -2.77
CA SER A 268 -25.62 -28.83 -1.76
C SER A 268 -25.57 -28.10 -0.43
N HIS A 269 -26.77 -27.70 0.02
CA HIS A 269 -27.04 -27.25 1.37
C HIS A 269 -26.79 -28.41 2.34
N THR A 270 -25.85 -28.22 3.27
CA THR A 270 -25.87 -28.90 4.57
C THR A 270 -25.45 -27.89 5.61
N ASP A 271 -26.38 -27.55 6.50
CA ASP A 271 -26.13 -26.75 7.69
C ASP A 271 -25.19 -27.49 8.64
N PRO A 272 -24.16 -26.85 9.19
CA PRO A 272 -23.43 -27.39 10.32
C PRO A 272 -23.99 -26.81 11.64
N LEU A 273 -24.33 -27.72 12.51
CA LEU A 273 -24.73 -27.62 13.89
C LEU A 273 -24.05 -26.50 14.70
N SER A 274 -24.87 -25.78 15.45
CA SER A 274 -24.54 -24.86 16.51
C SER A 274 -23.78 -25.57 17.65
N MET A 275 -22.47 -25.38 17.73
CA MET A 275 -21.73 -25.59 18.97
C MET A 275 -21.61 -24.26 19.72
N VAL A 276 -22.28 -24.20 20.87
CA VAL A 276 -22.14 -23.11 21.84
C VAL A 276 -20.75 -23.24 22.48
N PHE A 277 -19.85 -22.38 22.07
CA PHE A 277 -18.56 -22.19 22.77
C PHE A 277 -18.73 -21.07 23.81
N THR A 278 -18.62 -21.40 25.09
CA THR A 278 -18.34 -20.44 26.15
C THR A 278 -16.89 -20.01 26.06
N PRO A 279 -16.57 -18.71 25.83
CA PRO A 279 -15.19 -18.28 25.72
C PRO A 279 -14.52 -18.19 27.10
N PRO A 280 -13.25 -18.65 27.24
CA PRO A 280 -12.46 -18.39 28.44
C PRO A 280 -12.20 -16.88 28.56
N SER A 281 -12.13 -16.39 29.82
CA SER A 281 -11.82 -15.00 30.15
C SER A 281 -10.45 -14.62 29.57
N VAL A 282 -10.44 -13.71 28.60
CA VAL A 282 -9.25 -13.25 27.90
C VAL A 282 -8.81 -11.90 28.49
N PRO A 283 -7.51 -11.66 28.76
CA PRO A 283 -7.02 -10.42 29.33
C PRO A 283 -7.35 -9.21 28.45
N PRO A 284 -7.51 -8.00 29.06
CA PRO A 284 -7.82 -6.77 28.34
C PRO A 284 -6.70 -6.40 27.36
N PHE A 285 -7.06 -5.61 26.35
CA PHE A 285 -6.12 -5.10 25.35
C PHE A 285 -5.04 -4.24 26.05
N PRO A 286 -3.73 -4.39 25.74
CA PRO A 286 -2.63 -3.71 26.44
C PRO A 286 -2.59 -2.17 26.32
N GLY A 287 -3.63 -1.55 25.78
CA GLY A 287 -3.77 -0.09 25.65
C GLY A 287 -4.65 0.59 26.70
N ASP A 288 -5.24 -0.17 27.64
CA ASP A 288 -6.35 0.31 28.48
C ASP A 288 -5.93 0.97 29.82
N ARG A 289 -4.67 1.32 29.99
CA ARG A 289 -4.23 2.12 31.16
C ARG A 289 -3.91 3.54 30.73
N ASN A 290 -4.77 4.48 31.18
CA ASN A 290 -4.67 5.94 31.13
C ASN A 290 -5.13 6.67 29.85
N LEU A 291 -6.44 6.73 29.65
CA LEU A 291 -7.07 7.84 28.90
C LEU A 291 -8.26 8.41 29.68
N ARG A 292 -7.99 8.99 30.86
CA ARG A 292 -8.82 10.08 31.41
C ARG A 292 -7.96 11.31 31.39
N GLY A 293 -8.26 12.26 30.53
CA GLY A 293 -7.63 13.57 30.49
C GLY A 293 -7.60 14.20 29.11
N GLU A 294 -8.48 15.17 28.93
CA GLU A 294 -8.39 16.35 28.06
C GLU A 294 -8.51 16.16 26.53
N GLY A 295 -9.53 16.81 25.97
CA GLY A 295 -9.77 17.03 24.56
C GLY A 295 -8.64 17.82 23.90
N GLY A 296 -7.74 17.11 23.24
CA GLY A 296 -6.67 17.65 22.43
C GLY A 296 -6.85 17.27 20.97
N ASN A 297 -6.75 18.21 20.08
CA ASN A 297 -6.79 18.08 18.63
C ASN A 297 -5.94 16.90 18.15
N ARG A 298 -6.56 15.90 17.51
CA ARG A 298 -5.86 14.81 16.83
C ARG A 298 -4.94 15.39 15.75
N PRO A 299 -3.66 15.02 15.70
CA PRO A 299 -2.79 15.39 14.59
C PRO A 299 -3.23 14.67 13.30
N THR A 300 -3.28 15.43 12.24
CA THR A 300 -3.56 14.96 10.88
C THR A 300 -2.53 13.93 10.44
N ARG A 301 -3.00 12.84 9.84
CA ARG A 301 -2.23 11.72 9.24
C ARG A 301 -0.92 12.14 8.57
N CYS A 302 0.13 11.46 8.91
CA CYS A 302 1.58 11.56 8.67
C CYS A 302 2.29 12.43 9.68
N SER A 303 2.71 11.75 10.69
CA SER A 303 3.51 12.27 11.77
C SER A 303 4.73 13.04 11.29
N GLU A 304 4.90 14.22 11.85
CA GLU A 304 6.24 14.74 12.07
C GLU A 304 7.05 13.70 12.86
N PRO A 305 8.38 13.61 12.67
CA PRO A 305 9.21 12.68 13.40
C PRO A 305 9.06 12.90 14.90
N LEU A 306 8.74 11.83 15.64
CA LEU A 306 8.71 11.81 17.10
C LEU A 306 10.02 12.37 17.66
N ARG A 307 9.95 13.53 18.29
CA ARG A 307 11.03 14.04 19.14
C ARG A 307 11.16 13.12 20.35
N SER A 308 12.19 12.29 20.38
CA SER A 308 12.62 11.62 21.61
C SER A 308 13.31 12.63 22.52
N LYS A 309 12.77 12.80 23.72
CA LYS A 309 13.55 13.30 24.87
C LYS A 309 14.23 12.06 25.49
N ASP A 310 15.52 12.26 25.78
CA ASP A 310 16.39 11.50 26.70
C ASP A 310 17.02 10.19 26.20
N GLY A 311 18.36 10.16 26.37
CA GLY A 311 19.18 8.97 26.48
C GLY A 311 20.49 8.98 25.65
N GLY A 312 21.60 9.14 26.34
CA GLY A 312 22.97 9.21 25.80
C GLY A 312 23.46 7.96 25.07
N PRO A 313 24.69 7.97 24.51
CA PRO A 313 25.14 7.01 23.52
C PRO A 313 25.61 5.70 24.16
N SER A 314 24.96 4.58 23.80
CA SER A 314 25.53 3.26 24.04
C SER A 314 26.23 2.76 22.77
N LYS A 315 27.49 2.35 22.94
CA LYS A 315 28.34 1.73 21.92
C LYS A 315 27.73 0.38 21.49
N VAL A 316 27.52 0.21 20.20
CA VAL A 316 27.23 -1.10 19.61
C VAL A 316 28.28 -1.39 18.55
N SER A 317 28.94 -2.54 18.70
CA SER A 317 29.94 -3.11 17.81
C SER A 317 29.40 -3.42 16.42
N PRO A 318 30.24 -3.36 15.38
CA PRO A 318 29.85 -3.73 14.02
C PRO A 318 30.19 -5.21 13.78
N ASP A 319 29.19 -6.08 13.80
CA ASP A 319 29.29 -7.41 13.22
C ASP A 319 27.94 -7.82 12.64
N CYS A 320 27.77 -7.57 11.36
CA CYS A 320 26.80 -8.21 10.49
C CYS A 320 27.34 -8.25 9.06
N ALA A 321 28.39 -9.02 8.86
CA ALA A 321 28.78 -9.53 7.55
C ALA A 321 28.13 -10.92 7.36
N GLY A 322 27.40 -11.11 6.29
CA GLY A 322 26.89 -12.42 5.93
C GLY A 322 25.61 -12.41 5.09
N TRP A 323 25.65 -11.88 3.88
CA TRP A 323 24.74 -12.25 2.81
C TRP A 323 25.56 -12.60 1.58
N ASP A 324 25.86 -13.90 1.45
CA ASP A 324 26.61 -14.45 0.34
C ASP A 324 25.86 -14.29 -0.99
N ARG A 325 26.67 -13.92 -1.97
CA ARG A 325 26.32 -13.88 -3.40
C ARG A 325 25.91 -15.27 -3.87
N LEU A 326 24.68 -15.43 -4.27
CA LEU A 326 24.30 -16.52 -5.17
C LEU A 326 24.66 -16.11 -6.60
N SER A 327 25.82 -16.58 -7.03
CA SER A 327 26.26 -16.63 -8.42
C SER A 327 25.30 -17.50 -9.24
N ILE A 328 24.75 -16.92 -10.30
CA ILE A 328 23.94 -17.64 -11.29
C ILE A 328 24.91 -18.18 -12.33
N GLU A 329 25.26 -19.46 -12.23
CA GLU A 329 25.81 -20.19 -13.38
C GLU A 329 24.67 -20.50 -14.35
N GLY A 330 24.90 -20.13 -15.60
CA GLY A 330 23.96 -20.38 -16.68
C GLY A 330 24.04 -21.85 -17.11
N ASP A 331 22.91 -22.54 -17.08
CA ASP A 331 22.73 -23.79 -17.78
C ASP A 331 21.80 -23.59 -18.98
N ASN A 332 22.35 -23.73 -20.17
CA ASN A 332 21.66 -23.67 -21.44
C ASN A 332 20.99 -25.03 -21.70
N SER A 333 19.72 -25.19 -21.34
CA SER A 333 18.87 -26.25 -21.89
C SER A 333 17.65 -25.66 -22.56
N ALA A 334 17.68 -25.61 -23.87
CA ALA A 334 16.58 -25.27 -24.76
C ALA A 334 15.52 -26.39 -24.71
N GLY A 335 14.49 -26.24 -23.88
CA GLY A 335 13.40 -27.23 -23.80
C GLY A 335 12.16 -26.86 -23.01
N SER A 336 12.10 -25.67 -22.40
CA SER A 336 11.00 -25.36 -21.46
C SER A 336 10.29 -23.99 -21.67
N THR A 337 10.48 -23.35 -22.80
CA THR A 337 9.97 -21.97 -23.01
C THR A 337 8.45 -21.90 -23.25
N THR A 338 7.83 -22.95 -23.75
CA THR A 338 6.40 -22.96 -24.13
C THR A 338 5.43 -23.14 -22.95
N ALA A 339 5.80 -23.91 -21.93
CA ALA A 339 4.93 -24.15 -20.78
C ALA A 339 4.87 -22.96 -19.79
N VAL A 340 5.98 -22.25 -19.62
CA VAL A 340 6.08 -21.06 -18.76
C VAL A 340 5.31 -19.88 -19.35
N THR A 341 5.36 -19.71 -20.67
CA THR A 341 4.62 -18.66 -21.37
C THR A 341 3.11 -18.88 -21.31
N SER A 342 2.62 -20.13 -21.32
CA SER A 342 1.18 -20.42 -21.26
C SER A 342 0.56 -20.11 -19.87
N SER A 343 1.24 -20.40 -18.77
CA SER A 343 0.69 -20.14 -17.41
C SER A 343 0.69 -18.65 -17.05
N ALA A 344 1.74 -17.92 -17.39
CA ALA A 344 1.83 -16.48 -17.18
C ALA A 344 0.82 -15.72 -18.06
N SER A 345 0.62 -16.16 -19.31
CA SER A 345 -0.40 -15.61 -20.22
C SER A 345 -1.81 -15.81 -19.64
N THR A 346 -2.13 -16.99 -19.13
CA THR A 346 -3.44 -17.27 -18.54
C THR A 346 -3.72 -16.41 -17.30
N ALA A 347 -2.73 -16.23 -16.41
CA ALA A 347 -2.88 -15.38 -15.24
C ALA A 347 -3.05 -13.89 -15.62
N LEU A 348 -2.30 -13.44 -16.61
CA LEU A 348 -2.40 -12.08 -17.13
C LEU A 348 -3.77 -11.82 -17.76
N ASP A 349 -4.32 -12.77 -18.54
CA ASP A 349 -5.64 -12.66 -19.15
C ASP A 349 -6.73 -12.52 -18.08
N VAL A 350 -6.63 -13.29 -16.99
CA VAL A 350 -7.57 -13.19 -15.87
C VAL A 350 -7.50 -11.81 -15.20
N VAL A 351 -6.29 -11.30 -14.95
CA VAL A 351 -6.09 -9.95 -14.39
C VAL A 351 -6.68 -8.90 -15.32
N GLN A 352 -6.40 -8.98 -16.61
CA GLN A 352 -6.91 -8.04 -17.63
C GLN A 352 -8.45 -8.06 -17.73
N LYS A 353 -9.04 -9.24 -17.75
CA LYS A 353 -10.50 -9.41 -17.71
C LYS A 353 -11.07 -8.74 -16.46
N LYS A 354 -10.47 -8.97 -15.29
CA LYS A 354 -10.92 -8.39 -14.05
C LYS A 354 -10.82 -6.86 -14.06
N LEU A 355 -9.74 -6.29 -14.55
CA LEU A 355 -9.58 -4.84 -14.68
C LEU A 355 -10.65 -4.21 -15.60
N LYS A 356 -11.05 -4.89 -16.67
CA LYS A 356 -12.17 -4.46 -17.54
C LYS A 356 -13.51 -4.52 -16.79
N GLU A 357 -13.80 -5.61 -16.08
CA GLU A 357 -15.02 -5.80 -15.29
C GLU A 357 -15.20 -4.76 -14.19
N LEU A 358 -14.08 -4.30 -13.61
CA LEU A 358 -14.04 -3.29 -12.54
C LEU A 358 -13.98 -1.85 -13.06
N GLY A 359 -13.97 -1.62 -14.37
CA GLY A 359 -13.83 -0.29 -14.98
C GLY A 359 -12.44 0.35 -14.81
N LEU A 360 -11.45 -0.43 -14.41
CA LEU A 360 -10.10 0.04 -14.09
C LEU A 360 -9.14 0.03 -15.28
N TRP A 361 -9.55 -0.46 -16.45
CA TRP A 361 -8.68 -0.65 -17.61
C TRP A 361 -7.90 0.61 -18.02
N LYS A 362 -8.60 1.74 -18.12
CA LYS A 362 -7.98 3.02 -18.50
C LYS A 362 -7.04 3.54 -17.43
N PHE A 363 -7.42 3.41 -16.17
CA PHE A 363 -6.56 3.78 -15.03
C PHE A 363 -5.31 2.90 -14.98
N ALA A 364 -5.47 1.58 -15.10
CA ALA A 364 -4.35 0.65 -15.16
C ALA A 364 -3.39 1.00 -16.31
N GLY A 365 -3.90 1.32 -17.50
CA GLY A 365 -3.08 1.79 -18.62
C GLY A 365 -2.31 3.07 -18.29
N GLY A 366 -2.92 4.01 -17.57
CA GLY A 366 -2.22 5.21 -17.07
C GLY A 366 -1.11 4.87 -16.07
N ILE A 367 -1.37 3.95 -15.15
CA ILE A 367 -0.34 3.47 -14.20
C ILE A 367 0.78 2.75 -14.95
N MET A 368 0.48 1.91 -15.95
CA MET A 368 1.51 1.24 -16.76
C MET A 368 2.39 2.25 -17.53
N TYR A 369 1.82 3.34 -18.04
CA TYR A 369 2.62 4.43 -18.61
C TYR A 369 3.60 5.00 -17.59
N ILE A 370 3.16 5.24 -16.35
CA ILE A 370 4.05 5.74 -15.28
C ILE A 370 5.11 4.69 -14.92
N MET A 371 4.75 3.41 -14.87
CA MET A 371 5.71 2.33 -14.62
C MET A 371 6.82 2.30 -15.66
N GLN A 372 6.50 2.55 -16.91
CA GLN A 372 7.48 2.64 -17.99
C GLN A 372 8.30 3.93 -17.92
N GLU A 373 7.63 5.09 -17.89
CA GLU A 373 8.26 6.40 -18.02
C GLU A 373 8.99 6.87 -16.76
N VAL A 374 8.48 6.55 -15.58
CA VAL A 374 9.07 7.01 -14.32
C VAL A 374 9.97 5.94 -13.70
N PHE A 375 9.53 4.69 -13.69
CA PHE A 375 10.25 3.61 -13.02
C PHE A 375 11.09 2.74 -13.95
N GLY A 376 11.05 2.98 -15.26
CA GLY A 376 11.86 2.23 -16.24
C GLY A 376 11.47 0.75 -16.38
N MET A 377 10.20 0.41 -16.09
CA MET A 377 9.74 -0.97 -16.24
C MET A 377 9.67 -1.37 -17.72
N PRO A 378 10.25 -2.50 -18.13
CA PRO A 378 10.19 -2.95 -19.51
C PRO A 378 8.76 -3.28 -19.94
N ALA A 379 8.44 -3.04 -21.21
CA ALA A 379 7.10 -3.28 -21.79
C ALA A 379 6.60 -4.72 -21.60
N SER A 380 7.51 -5.70 -21.56
CA SER A 380 7.19 -7.11 -21.29
C SER A 380 6.68 -7.41 -19.87
N ARG A 381 6.83 -6.45 -18.96
CA ARG A 381 6.33 -6.54 -17.56
C ARG A 381 5.12 -5.65 -17.28
N LEU A 382 4.46 -5.13 -18.29
CA LEU A 382 3.24 -4.35 -18.14
C LEU A 382 2.03 -5.28 -18.22
N ILE A 383 1.11 -5.15 -17.26
CA ILE A 383 -0.09 -6.02 -17.21
C ILE A 383 -1.18 -5.60 -18.19
N VAL A 384 -1.16 -4.35 -18.66
CA VAL A 384 -2.02 -3.83 -19.73
C VAL A 384 -1.20 -2.86 -20.59
N PRO A 385 -1.59 -2.59 -21.85
CA PRO A 385 -0.94 -1.60 -22.68
C PRO A 385 -0.88 -0.23 -21.99
N PRO A 386 0.27 0.47 -22.03
CA PRO A 386 0.40 1.80 -21.45
C PRO A 386 -0.50 2.81 -22.16
N ASN A 387 -1.10 3.72 -21.41
CA ASN A 387 -1.94 4.78 -21.94
C ASN A 387 -1.38 6.14 -21.56
N GLU A 388 -0.74 6.79 -22.50
CA GLU A 388 -0.04 8.07 -22.32
C GLU A 388 -0.98 9.18 -21.79
N LYS A 389 -2.19 9.32 -22.36
CA LYS A 389 -3.16 10.36 -21.96
C LYS A 389 -3.52 10.28 -20.48
N TYR A 390 -3.86 9.07 -20.03
CA TYR A 390 -4.22 8.83 -18.63
C TYR A 390 -2.98 8.87 -17.73
N GLY A 391 -1.84 8.39 -18.21
CA GLY A 391 -0.59 8.38 -17.48
C GLY A 391 -0.05 9.78 -17.21
N LYS A 392 -0.02 10.65 -18.21
CA LYS A 392 0.37 12.07 -18.04
C LYS A 392 -0.55 12.79 -17.05
N PHE A 393 -1.85 12.54 -17.14
CA PHE A 393 -2.81 13.12 -16.19
C PHE A 393 -2.54 12.65 -14.76
N VAL A 394 -2.44 11.34 -14.52
CA VAL A 394 -2.22 10.78 -13.18
C VAL A 394 -0.86 11.19 -12.63
N LEU A 395 0.19 11.20 -13.46
CA LEU A 395 1.53 11.65 -13.04
C LEU A 395 1.52 13.13 -12.61
N ASN A 396 0.81 13.98 -13.34
CA ASN A 396 0.67 15.38 -12.95
C ASN A 396 -0.05 15.52 -11.61
N GLU A 397 -1.15 14.78 -11.39
CA GLU A 397 -1.84 14.76 -10.09
C GLU A 397 -0.92 14.32 -8.94
N VAL A 398 -0.07 13.29 -9.16
CA VAL A 398 0.91 12.79 -8.19
C VAL A 398 1.96 13.83 -7.83
N LEU A 399 2.51 14.51 -8.82
CA LEU A 399 3.61 15.47 -8.63
C LEU A 399 3.13 16.77 -7.97
N GLU A 400 1.95 17.24 -8.35
CA GLU A 400 1.33 18.43 -7.76
C GLU A 400 0.88 18.19 -6.32
N ALA A 401 0.11 17.14 -6.09
CA ALA A 401 -0.53 16.89 -4.82
C ALA A 401 0.42 16.33 -3.75
N GLY A 402 1.45 15.59 -4.15
CA GLY A 402 2.29 14.83 -3.23
C GLY A 402 1.53 13.73 -2.50
N ASN A 403 2.15 13.13 -1.49
CA ASN A 403 1.55 12.01 -0.79
C ASN A 403 0.23 12.42 -0.09
N PHE A 404 -0.88 11.75 -0.41
CA PHE A 404 -2.24 12.02 0.09
C PHE A 404 -2.73 13.47 -0.13
N GLY A 405 -2.29 14.13 -1.19
CA GLY A 405 -2.76 15.48 -1.52
C GLY A 405 -2.34 16.58 -0.53
N ARG A 406 -1.39 16.32 0.37
CA ARG A 406 -0.98 17.26 1.44
C ARG A 406 -0.32 18.53 0.95
N HIS A 407 0.33 18.44 -0.21
CA HIS A 407 1.05 19.55 -0.82
C HIS A 407 0.29 20.16 -2.00
N ASP A 408 -1.01 19.81 -2.16
CA ASP A 408 -1.82 20.29 -3.28
C ASP A 408 -2.19 21.77 -3.08
N ALA A 409 -1.51 22.66 -3.78
CA ALA A 409 -1.78 24.09 -3.77
C ALA A 409 -3.18 24.46 -4.29
N ARG A 410 -3.87 23.52 -4.95
CA ARG A 410 -5.24 23.68 -5.45
C ARG A 410 -6.30 23.49 -4.36
N ASN A 411 -5.90 23.06 -3.14
CA ASN A 411 -6.77 22.97 -1.96
C ASN A 411 -7.03 24.37 -1.38
N ARG A 412 -7.93 25.14 -2.01
CA ARG A 412 -8.15 26.59 -1.76
C ARG A 412 -9.33 26.89 -0.84
N PHE A 413 -10.22 25.94 -0.58
CA PHE A 413 -11.53 26.20 0.04
C PHE A 413 -11.54 26.18 1.59
N GLY A 414 -10.38 26.19 2.23
CA GLY A 414 -10.27 26.23 3.69
C GLY A 414 -10.68 24.93 4.40
N ARG A 415 -10.57 24.92 5.73
CA ARG A 415 -10.77 23.74 6.59
C ARG A 415 -12.22 23.54 7.06
N SER A 416 -13.17 24.39 6.64
CA SER A 416 -14.57 24.26 7.00
C SER A 416 -15.24 23.04 6.32
N GLN A 417 -16.31 22.52 6.90
CA GLN A 417 -17.10 21.43 6.30
C GLN A 417 -17.57 21.78 4.89
N LEU A 418 -18.00 23.02 4.67
CA LEU A 418 -18.40 23.53 3.36
C LEU A 418 -17.20 23.58 2.41
N GLY A 419 -16.05 24.08 2.88
CA GLY A 419 -14.81 24.10 2.11
C GLY A 419 -14.37 22.72 1.65
N HIS A 420 -14.42 21.71 2.52
CA HIS A 420 -14.14 20.32 2.15
C HIS A 420 -15.09 19.78 1.08
N ASN A 421 -16.38 20.10 1.16
CA ASN A 421 -17.35 19.68 0.15
C ASN A 421 -17.10 20.36 -1.20
N LEU A 422 -16.82 21.67 -1.23
CA LEU A 422 -16.46 22.39 -2.44
C LEU A 422 -15.16 21.88 -3.07
N GLN A 423 -14.15 21.55 -2.24
CA GLN A 423 -12.89 20.98 -2.71
C GLN A 423 -13.12 19.62 -3.41
N ARG A 424 -14.01 18.79 -2.89
CA ARG A 424 -14.38 17.51 -3.50
C ARG A 424 -15.08 17.70 -4.84
N VAL A 425 -16.09 18.58 -4.91
CA VAL A 425 -16.76 18.91 -6.18
C VAL A 425 -15.75 19.40 -7.22
N TYR A 426 -14.83 20.29 -6.84
CA TYR A 426 -13.79 20.77 -7.73
C TYR A 426 -12.87 19.64 -8.23
N ARG A 427 -12.54 18.68 -7.37
CA ARG A 427 -11.78 17.48 -7.75
C ARG A 427 -12.57 16.61 -8.72
N ASP A 428 -13.84 16.33 -8.43
CA ASP A 428 -14.71 15.53 -9.31
C ASP A 428 -14.84 16.15 -10.70
N MET A 429 -14.95 17.48 -10.80
CA MET A 429 -14.97 18.18 -12.09
C MET A 429 -13.68 17.99 -12.90
N ARG A 430 -12.52 17.86 -12.26
CA ARG A 430 -11.25 17.55 -12.94
C ARG A 430 -11.17 16.08 -13.37
N LEU A 431 -11.68 15.18 -12.52
CA LEU A 431 -11.59 13.74 -12.71
C LEU A 431 -12.64 13.19 -13.69
N VAL A 432 -13.80 13.85 -13.80
CA VAL A 432 -14.92 13.36 -14.63
C VAL A 432 -14.55 13.18 -16.09
N ARG A 433 -13.64 14.03 -16.62
CA ARG A 433 -13.15 13.91 -18.01
C ARG A 433 -12.37 12.61 -18.26
N TYR A 434 -11.75 12.06 -17.22
CA TYR A 434 -10.91 10.86 -17.31
C TYR A 434 -11.62 9.63 -16.76
N PHE A 435 -12.33 9.78 -15.64
CA PHE A 435 -12.98 8.70 -14.91
C PHE A 435 -14.45 8.99 -14.63
N PRO A 436 -15.30 9.16 -15.70
CA PRO A 436 -16.66 9.64 -15.53
C PRO A 436 -17.53 8.74 -14.64
N ALA A 437 -17.39 7.41 -14.73
CA ALA A 437 -18.20 6.48 -13.95
C ALA A 437 -17.99 6.67 -12.43
N GLU A 438 -16.75 6.83 -12.00
CA GLU A 438 -16.44 7.01 -10.57
C GLU A 438 -16.76 8.43 -10.09
N ALA A 439 -16.36 9.47 -10.88
CA ALA A 439 -16.59 10.86 -10.51
C ALA A 439 -18.08 11.22 -10.44
N LEU A 440 -18.92 10.70 -11.35
CA LEU A 440 -20.36 10.92 -11.31
C LEU A 440 -21.08 10.13 -10.20
N CYS A 441 -20.53 8.99 -9.81
CA CYS A 441 -21.06 8.21 -8.69
C CYS A 441 -20.63 8.74 -7.31
N GLU A 442 -19.57 9.54 -7.20
CA GLU A 442 -19.04 10.04 -5.93
C GLU A 442 -20.10 10.81 -5.11
N PRO A 443 -20.84 11.79 -5.65
CA PRO A 443 -21.86 12.50 -4.89
C PRO A 443 -22.99 11.58 -4.39
N LEU A 444 -23.41 10.62 -5.22
CA LEU A 444 -24.44 9.64 -4.85
C LEU A 444 -23.95 8.70 -3.76
N PHE A 445 -22.71 8.20 -3.89
CA PHE A 445 -22.07 7.38 -2.88
C PHE A 445 -21.95 8.11 -1.54
N ARG A 446 -21.61 9.39 -1.55
CA ARG A 446 -21.49 10.23 -0.36
C ARG A 446 -22.82 10.40 0.37
N ILE A 447 -23.90 10.69 -0.36
CA ILE A 447 -25.24 10.78 0.21
C ILE A 447 -25.63 9.44 0.86
N TRP A 448 -25.49 8.36 0.12
CA TRP A 448 -25.77 7.02 0.63
C TRP A 448 -24.91 6.67 1.86
N HIS A 449 -23.60 6.97 1.82
CA HIS A 449 -22.68 6.73 2.93
C HIS A 449 -22.98 7.57 4.17
N PHE A 450 -23.51 8.77 3.99
CA PHE A 450 -23.99 9.59 5.10
C PHE A 450 -25.13 8.88 5.84
N PHE A 451 -26.16 8.39 5.15
CA PHE A 451 -27.23 7.61 5.78
C PHE A 451 -26.75 6.29 6.35
N TRP A 452 -25.83 5.62 5.68
CA TRP A 452 -25.20 4.42 6.18
C TRP A 452 -24.50 4.67 7.53
N ARG A 453 -23.72 5.76 7.65
CA ARG A 453 -23.07 6.15 8.92
C ARG A 453 -24.09 6.48 10.01
N MET A 454 -25.18 7.15 9.69
CA MET A 454 -26.25 7.42 10.68
C MET A 454 -26.85 6.13 11.23
N LYS A 455 -27.12 5.16 10.34
CA LYS A 455 -27.63 3.84 10.74
C LYS A 455 -26.64 3.04 11.60
N ASN A 456 -25.35 3.22 11.36
CA ASN A 456 -24.29 2.51 12.07
C ASN A 456 -23.62 3.35 13.17
N LYS A 457 -24.24 4.42 13.63
CA LYS A 457 -23.74 5.24 14.75
C LYS A 457 -24.15 4.69 16.12
N LYS A 458 -25.09 3.72 16.16
CA LYS A 458 -25.60 3.13 17.40
C LYS A 458 -24.78 1.94 17.83
#